data_6af78954d578b3760fd46bb84c45e062
#
_entry.id   6af78954d578b3760fd46bb84c45e062
#
_cell.length_a   1.000
_cell.length_b   1.000
_cell.length_c   1.000
_cell.angle_alpha   90.00
_cell.angle_beta   90.00
_cell.angle_gamma   90.00
#
_symmetry.space_group_name_H-M   'P 1'
#
loop_
_entity.id
_entity.type
_entity.pdbx_description
1 polymer ?
#
loop_
_entity_poly.entity_id
_entity_poly.type
_entity_poly.pdbx_seq_one_letter_code
_entity_poly.pdbx_strand_id
1 'polypeptide(L)'
;MSRKYYSMSEQMHPDNFICIIADMIGSRQSSKSKLLPEIVETLNKQADADWIIPFKLRAGDELFAVFTTISAGFRAFFKFHQIAKTYKVRLYVGVGVGELEPENRTDQHRINGPAIWRASDALKELKQNPSSEVLKSISKLDFRYNLHGSDNKDLNSALE
;
A
#
# COMPACT_ATOMS: atom_id res chain seq x y z
N MET A 1 -15.27 40.16 7.81
CA MET A 1 -14.25 39.09 7.76
C MET A 1 -14.93 37.79 7.41
N SER A 2 -14.88 37.36 6.19
CA SER A 2 -15.29 36.02 5.87
C SER A 2 -14.25 35.06 6.42
N ARG A 3 -14.53 34.44 7.54
CA ARG A 3 -13.84 33.21 7.87
C ARG A 3 -14.16 32.25 6.74
N LYS A 4 -13.17 31.95 5.94
CA LYS A 4 -13.29 30.79 5.06
C LYS A 4 -13.50 29.59 5.99
N TYR A 5 -14.73 29.16 6.06
CA TYR A 5 -15.03 27.85 6.60
C TYR A 5 -14.43 26.87 5.59
N TYR A 6 -13.16 26.56 5.78
CA TYR A 6 -12.65 25.35 5.18
C TYR A 6 -13.51 24.24 5.75
N SER A 7 -14.15 23.49 4.90
CA SER A 7 -14.89 22.33 5.35
C SER A 7 -13.91 21.48 6.19
N MET A 8 -14.38 20.84 7.26
CA MET A 8 -13.54 19.94 8.05
C MET A 8 -12.84 18.92 7.15
N SER A 9 -13.44 18.57 6.00
CA SER A 9 -12.84 17.73 4.97
C SER A 9 -11.60 18.36 4.32
N GLU A 10 -11.58 19.67 4.09
CA GLU A 10 -10.39 20.35 3.54
C GLU A 10 -9.26 20.50 4.56
N GLN A 11 -9.58 20.63 5.85
CA GLN A 11 -8.59 20.69 6.91
C GLN A 11 -8.01 19.32 7.25
N MET A 12 -8.77 18.24 7.05
CA MET A 12 -8.34 16.88 7.36
C MET A 12 -7.60 16.19 6.23
N HIS A 13 -7.65 16.70 4.99
CA HIS A 13 -7.39 15.87 3.84
C HIS A 13 -6.50 16.35 2.73
N PRO A 14 -5.85 17.52 2.73
CA PRO A 14 -5.08 17.80 1.53
C PRO A 14 -4.04 16.70 1.25
N ASP A 15 -3.73 15.83 2.24
CA ASP A 15 -2.44 15.18 2.19
C ASP A 15 -2.41 13.74 2.71
N ASN A 16 -3.55 13.08 2.84
CA ASN A 16 -3.59 11.69 3.30
C ASN A 16 -3.94 10.70 2.19
N PHE A 17 -2.99 10.57 1.28
CA PHE A 17 -3.01 9.50 0.30
C PHE A 17 -2.47 8.21 0.92
N ILE A 18 -2.89 7.08 0.38
CA ILE A 18 -2.32 5.78 0.73
C ILE A 18 -1.63 5.18 -0.48
N CYS A 19 -0.40 4.72 -0.29
CA CYS A 19 0.34 3.93 -1.25
C CYS A 19 0.52 2.51 -0.72
N ILE A 20 0.29 1.53 -1.57
CA ILE A 20 0.56 0.12 -1.29
C ILE A 20 1.62 -0.36 -2.27
N ILE A 21 2.71 -0.90 -1.74
CA ILE A 21 3.78 -1.54 -2.52
C ILE A 21 3.95 -2.96 -1.97
N ALA A 22 3.92 -3.95 -2.85
CA ALA A 22 4.05 -5.34 -2.43
C ALA A 22 5.00 -6.12 -3.32
N ASP A 23 5.77 -7.00 -2.68
CA ASP A 23 6.68 -7.94 -3.35
C ASP A 23 6.35 -9.38 -2.99
N MET A 24 6.45 -10.27 -3.96
CA MET A 24 6.27 -11.69 -3.71
C MET A 24 7.48 -12.26 -2.98
N ILE A 25 7.22 -13.00 -1.90
CA ILE A 25 8.26 -13.72 -1.14
C ILE A 25 8.71 -14.91 -1.98
N GLY A 26 10.03 -14.97 -2.25
CA GLY A 26 10.61 -16.08 -3.01
C GLY A 26 10.20 -16.12 -4.48
N SER A 27 9.92 -14.97 -5.10
CA SER A 27 9.46 -14.86 -6.49
C SER A 27 10.36 -15.56 -7.50
N ARG A 28 11.68 -15.55 -7.28
CA ARG A 28 12.66 -16.18 -8.16
C ARG A 28 12.60 -17.72 -8.14
N GLN A 29 12.01 -18.30 -7.09
CA GLN A 29 11.91 -19.76 -6.91
C GLN A 29 10.48 -20.28 -7.06
N SER A 30 9.50 -19.39 -7.24
CA SER A 30 8.09 -19.74 -7.27
C SER A 30 7.49 -19.57 -8.66
N SER A 31 6.81 -20.61 -9.14
CA SER A 31 5.96 -20.54 -10.35
C SER A 31 4.74 -19.62 -10.14
N LYS A 32 4.44 -19.24 -8.89
CA LYS A 32 3.26 -18.43 -8.55
C LYS A 32 3.35 -16.97 -8.98
N SER A 33 4.52 -16.47 -9.36
CA SER A 33 4.65 -15.15 -9.98
C SER A 33 3.79 -14.96 -11.22
N LYS A 34 3.47 -16.06 -11.92
CA LYS A 34 2.56 -16.06 -13.08
C LYS A 34 1.11 -15.73 -12.70
N LEU A 35 0.75 -15.83 -11.42
CA LEU A 35 -0.58 -15.49 -10.93
C LEU A 35 -0.76 -13.98 -10.66
N LEU A 36 0.31 -13.22 -10.59
CA LEU A 36 0.24 -11.80 -10.28
C LEU A 36 -0.63 -10.99 -11.24
N PRO A 37 -0.56 -11.18 -12.57
CA PRO A 37 -1.45 -10.47 -13.48
C PRO A 37 -2.93 -10.76 -13.21
N GLU A 38 -3.28 -11.98 -12.89
CA GLU A 38 -4.66 -12.37 -12.55
C GLU A 38 -5.11 -11.77 -11.22
N ILE A 39 -4.24 -11.72 -10.24
CA ILE A 39 -4.49 -11.07 -8.95
C ILE A 39 -4.78 -9.58 -9.16
N VAL A 40 -3.95 -8.92 -9.96
CA VAL A 40 -4.12 -7.50 -10.32
C VAL A 40 -5.46 -7.26 -11.00
N GLU A 41 -5.82 -8.07 -11.98
CA GLU A 41 -7.10 -7.98 -12.67
C GLU A 41 -8.28 -8.14 -11.69
N THR A 42 -8.21 -9.12 -10.81
CA THR A 42 -9.25 -9.38 -9.82
C THR A 42 -9.40 -8.21 -8.83
N LEU A 43 -8.29 -7.66 -8.34
CA LEU A 43 -8.29 -6.50 -7.48
C LEU A 43 -8.92 -5.28 -8.15
N ASN A 44 -8.57 -5.03 -9.39
CA ASN A 44 -8.96 -3.82 -10.12
C ASN A 44 -10.42 -3.81 -10.57
N LYS A 45 -11.12 -4.94 -10.46
CA LYS A 45 -12.58 -4.97 -10.71
C LYS A 45 -13.38 -4.04 -9.80
N GLN A 46 -12.81 -3.68 -8.64
CA GLN A 46 -13.44 -2.79 -7.68
C GLN A 46 -12.90 -1.35 -7.74
N ALA A 47 -12.02 -1.06 -8.69
CA ALA A 47 -11.44 0.26 -8.83
C ALA A 47 -12.53 1.32 -9.10
N ASP A 48 -12.43 2.44 -8.41
CA ASP A 48 -13.30 3.60 -8.56
C ASP A 48 -12.49 4.90 -8.62
N ALA A 49 -13.17 6.05 -8.53
CA ALA A 49 -12.52 7.36 -8.61
C ALA A 49 -11.53 7.64 -7.48
N ASP A 50 -11.63 6.93 -6.36
CA ASP A 50 -10.68 7.05 -5.24
C ASP A 50 -9.37 6.29 -5.46
N TRP A 51 -9.28 5.52 -6.52
CA TRP A 51 -8.06 4.83 -6.91
C TRP A 51 -7.29 5.67 -7.92
N ILE A 52 -6.33 6.44 -7.46
CA ILE A 52 -5.50 7.28 -8.35
C ILE A 52 -4.72 6.40 -9.31
N ILE A 53 -4.05 5.39 -8.76
CA ILE A 53 -3.36 4.36 -9.54
C ILE A 53 -3.91 3.02 -9.07
N PRO A 54 -4.72 2.35 -9.89
CA PRO A 54 -5.11 0.96 -9.65
C PRO A 54 -3.88 0.05 -9.52
N PHE A 55 -4.04 -1.13 -8.94
CA PHE A 55 -2.93 -2.07 -8.83
C PHE A 55 -2.30 -2.34 -10.18
N LYS A 56 -0.99 -2.20 -10.23
CA LYS A 56 -0.17 -2.46 -11.42
C LYS A 56 1.09 -3.20 -11.03
N LEU A 57 1.57 -4.02 -11.93
CA LEU A 57 2.91 -4.59 -11.83
C LEU A 57 3.93 -3.53 -12.23
N ARG A 58 4.94 -3.35 -11.40
CA ARG A 58 6.04 -2.43 -11.62
C ARG A 58 7.35 -3.19 -11.37
N ALA A 59 8.36 -2.94 -12.19
CA ALA A 59 9.67 -3.59 -12.05
C ALA A 59 9.60 -5.13 -11.90
N GLY A 60 8.78 -5.78 -12.72
CA GLY A 60 8.64 -7.23 -12.76
C GLY A 60 7.52 -7.78 -11.89
N ASP A 61 7.76 -8.02 -10.62
CA ASP A 61 6.85 -8.66 -9.67
C ASP A 61 6.42 -7.75 -8.49
N GLU A 62 6.72 -6.47 -8.56
CA GLU A 62 6.27 -5.49 -7.58
C GLU A 62 4.87 -5.01 -7.92
N LEU A 63 3.97 -5.13 -6.95
CA LEU A 63 2.62 -4.56 -7.04
C LEU A 63 2.62 -3.14 -6.47
N PHE A 64 1.93 -2.24 -7.16
CA PHE A 64 1.88 -0.83 -6.80
C PHE A 64 0.47 -0.28 -6.98
N ALA A 65 -0.04 0.44 -5.99
CA ALA A 65 -1.33 1.12 -6.06
C ALA A 65 -1.34 2.38 -5.19
N VAL A 66 -2.13 3.37 -5.56
CA VAL A 66 -2.28 4.63 -4.81
C VAL A 66 -3.75 5.02 -4.76
N PHE A 67 -4.19 5.48 -3.58
CA PHE A 67 -5.57 5.84 -3.28
C PHE A 67 -5.66 7.25 -2.71
N THR A 68 -6.77 7.96 -3.01
CA THR A 68 -7.01 9.33 -2.55
C THR A 68 -7.41 9.41 -1.09
N THR A 69 -7.98 8.34 -0.52
CA THR A 69 -8.49 8.33 0.84
C THR A 69 -7.97 7.13 1.63
N ILE A 70 -7.84 7.31 2.94
CA ILE A 70 -7.47 6.23 3.86
C ILE A 70 -8.49 5.10 3.78
N SER A 71 -9.78 5.42 3.75
CA SER A 71 -10.86 4.45 3.66
C SER A 71 -10.75 3.57 2.40
N ALA A 72 -10.56 4.19 1.23
CA ALA A 72 -10.40 3.44 -0.02
C ALA A 72 -9.15 2.54 0.00
N GLY A 73 -8.04 3.06 0.51
CA GLY A 73 -6.79 2.30 0.63
C GLY A 73 -6.92 1.08 1.54
N PHE A 74 -7.56 1.21 2.70
CA PHE A 74 -7.75 0.07 3.60
C PHE A 74 -8.73 -0.96 3.06
N ARG A 75 -9.81 -0.54 2.42
CA ARG A 75 -10.70 -1.50 1.74
C ARG A 75 -9.96 -2.30 0.69
N ALA A 76 -9.13 -1.65 -0.11
CA ALA A 76 -8.29 -2.31 -1.11
C ALA A 76 -7.25 -3.23 -0.46
N PHE A 77 -6.64 -2.81 0.64
CA PHE A 77 -5.68 -3.60 1.40
C PHE A 77 -6.31 -4.90 1.94
N PHE A 78 -7.48 -4.82 2.57
CA PHE A 78 -8.17 -6.00 3.07
C PHE A 78 -8.59 -6.95 1.95
N LYS A 79 -9.05 -6.41 0.83
CA LYS A 79 -9.37 -7.22 -0.35
C LYS A 79 -8.13 -7.90 -0.92
N PHE A 80 -7.03 -7.18 -0.97
CA PHE A 80 -5.75 -7.72 -1.39
C PHE A 80 -5.30 -8.89 -0.51
N HIS A 81 -5.41 -8.74 0.80
CA HIS A 81 -5.12 -9.82 1.75
C HIS A 81 -5.96 -11.07 1.46
N GLN A 82 -7.28 -10.91 1.28
CA GLN A 82 -8.18 -12.02 0.97
C GLN A 82 -7.82 -12.72 -0.34
N ILE A 83 -7.54 -11.94 -1.38
CA ILE A 83 -7.18 -12.48 -2.70
C ILE A 83 -5.83 -13.19 -2.65
N ALA A 84 -4.84 -12.61 -2.01
CA ALA A 84 -3.53 -13.25 -1.82
C ALA A 84 -3.66 -14.60 -1.10
N LYS A 85 -4.50 -14.66 -0.08
CA LYS A 85 -4.79 -15.90 0.65
C LYS A 85 -5.46 -16.94 -0.24
N THR A 86 -6.42 -16.53 -1.07
CA THR A 86 -7.13 -17.42 -2.00
C THR A 86 -6.17 -18.03 -3.03
N TYR A 87 -5.28 -17.21 -3.58
CA TYR A 87 -4.27 -17.66 -4.54
C TYR A 87 -3.06 -18.34 -3.90
N LYS A 88 -2.99 -18.35 -2.55
CA LYS A 88 -1.87 -18.90 -1.78
C LYS A 88 -0.51 -18.30 -2.18
N VAL A 89 -0.50 -17.00 -2.49
CA VAL A 89 0.75 -16.26 -2.73
C VAL A 89 1.24 -15.64 -1.44
N ARG A 90 2.56 -15.64 -1.28
CA ARG A 90 3.23 -15.05 -0.12
C ARG A 90 3.76 -13.68 -0.48
N LEU A 91 3.40 -12.67 0.31
CA LEU A 91 3.71 -11.28 0.01
C LEU A 91 4.29 -10.55 1.21
N TYR A 92 5.26 -9.69 0.94
CA TYR A 92 5.60 -8.56 1.79
C TYR A 92 4.86 -7.33 1.29
N VAL A 93 4.19 -6.62 2.19
CA VAL A 93 3.39 -5.45 1.83
C VAL A 93 3.81 -4.24 2.66
N GLY A 94 4.26 -3.19 2.00
CA GLY A 94 4.50 -1.89 2.60
C GLY A 94 3.33 -0.96 2.32
N VAL A 95 2.83 -0.30 3.36
CA VAL A 95 1.75 0.69 3.27
C VAL A 95 2.27 2.02 3.78
N GLY A 96 2.12 3.05 2.97
CA GLY A 96 2.52 4.40 3.32
C GLY A 96 1.35 5.36 3.26
N VAL A 97 1.20 6.18 4.30
CA VAL A 97 0.20 7.24 4.36
C VAL A 97 0.91 8.59 4.40
N GLY A 98 0.48 9.52 3.58
CA GLY A 98 1.05 10.85 3.57
C GLY A 98 0.69 11.63 2.30
N GLU A 99 1.47 12.67 2.08
CA GLU A 99 1.31 13.57 0.95
C GLU A 99 1.81 12.95 -0.35
N LEU A 100 1.35 13.52 -1.45
CA LEU A 100 1.90 13.29 -2.79
C LEU A 100 2.26 14.65 -3.39
N GLU A 101 3.36 14.67 -4.13
CA GLU A 101 3.66 15.82 -4.99
C GLU A 101 2.52 16.01 -6.01
N PRO A 102 2.18 17.29 -6.37
CA PRO A 102 1.04 17.55 -7.23
C PRO A 102 1.24 17.08 -8.68
N GLU A 103 2.47 16.91 -9.10
CA GLU A 103 2.82 16.50 -10.47
C GLU A 103 2.76 14.98 -10.63
N ASN A 104 2.39 14.52 -11.81
CA ASN A 104 2.52 13.13 -12.25
C ASN A 104 1.73 12.12 -11.43
N ARG A 105 0.65 12.52 -10.77
CA ARG A 105 -0.14 11.64 -9.88
C ARG A 105 -0.78 10.44 -10.56
N THR A 106 -0.95 10.49 -11.86
CA THR A 106 -1.52 9.39 -12.64
C THR A 106 -0.46 8.51 -13.34
N ASP A 107 0.81 8.88 -13.23
CA ASP A 107 1.92 8.15 -13.83
C ASP A 107 2.63 7.30 -12.78
N GLN A 108 2.49 5.99 -12.88
CA GLN A 108 3.07 5.04 -11.91
C GLN A 108 4.60 5.11 -11.79
N HIS A 109 5.28 5.64 -12.80
CA HIS A 109 6.74 5.74 -12.80
C HIS A 109 7.26 7.10 -12.32
N ARG A 110 6.40 8.11 -12.30
CA ARG A 110 6.75 9.48 -11.94
C ARG A 110 6.09 10.00 -10.68
N ILE A 111 5.02 9.35 -10.24
CA ILE A 111 4.34 9.73 -9.01
C ILE A 111 5.32 9.69 -7.84
N ASN A 112 5.31 10.70 -6.99
CA ASN A 112 6.26 10.84 -5.91
C ASN A 112 5.65 11.52 -4.69
N GLY A 113 6.30 11.39 -3.55
CA GLY A 113 5.92 12.04 -2.31
C GLY A 113 6.02 11.14 -1.08
N PRO A 114 5.77 11.71 0.12
CA PRO A 114 5.89 10.99 1.38
C PRO A 114 5.09 9.70 1.47
N ALA A 115 3.88 9.61 0.90
CA ALA A 115 3.11 8.37 0.89
C ALA A 115 3.89 7.23 0.23
N ILE A 116 4.56 7.51 -0.87
CA ILE A 116 5.35 6.50 -1.61
C ILE A 116 6.63 6.16 -0.87
N TRP A 117 7.34 7.15 -0.35
CA TRP A 117 8.57 6.92 0.42
C TRP A 117 8.29 6.06 1.66
N ARG A 118 7.20 6.35 2.38
CA ARG A 118 6.80 5.58 3.57
C ARG A 118 6.41 4.15 3.23
N ALA A 119 5.69 3.92 2.13
CA ALA A 119 5.39 2.58 1.66
C ALA A 119 6.66 1.80 1.32
N SER A 120 7.58 2.43 0.62
CA SER A 120 8.88 1.85 0.27
C SER A 120 9.72 1.51 1.50
N ASP A 121 9.78 2.43 2.48
CA ASP A 121 10.53 2.20 3.71
C ASP A 121 9.90 1.10 4.57
N ALA A 122 8.58 1.07 4.66
CA ALA A 122 7.85 0.00 5.34
C ALA A 122 8.14 -1.37 4.74
N LEU A 123 8.19 -1.45 3.40
CA LEU A 123 8.54 -2.68 2.70
C LEU A 123 9.99 -3.10 2.96
N LYS A 124 10.92 -2.16 2.91
CA LYS A 124 12.34 -2.42 3.20
C LYS A 124 12.55 -2.95 4.61
N GLU A 125 11.89 -2.38 5.59
CA GLU A 125 11.97 -2.84 6.98
C GLU A 125 11.54 -4.29 7.13
N LEU A 126 10.46 -4.70 6.47
CA LEU A 126 10.02 -6.09 6.47
C LEU A 126 11.07 -7.04 5.88
N LYS A 127 11.78 -6.60 4.85
CA LYS A 127 12.80 -7.40 4.17
C LYS A 127 14.11 -7.47 4.94
N GLN A 128 14.46 -6.42 5.70
CA GLN A 128 15.76 -6.28 6.35
C GLN A 128 15.85 -6.91 7.74
N ASN A 129 14.70 -7.26 8.37
CA ASN A 129 14.66 -7.78 9.74
C ASN A 129 14.23 -9.25 9.82
N PRO A 130 14.89 -10.18 9.10
CA PRO A 130 14.54 -11.61 9.19
C PRO A 130 14.93 -12.24 10.53
N SER A 131 15.70 -11.57 11.38
CA SER A 131 16.28 -12.14 12.60
C SER A 131 15.54 -11.79 13.89
N SER A 132 14.52 -10.92 13.88
CA SER A 132 13.72 -10.68 15.09
C SER A 132 12.85 -11.90 15.38
N GLU A 133 12.75 -12.29 16.65
CA GLU A 133 11.90 -13.43 17.04
C GLU A 133 10.44 -13.23 16.70
N VAL A 134 9.97 -11.96 16.72
CA VAL A 134 8.65 -11.57 16.23
C VAL A 134 8.49 -11.94 14.76
N LEU A 135 9.50 -11.64 13.94
CA LEU A 135 9.49 -11.98 12.51
C LEU A 135 9.65 -13.47 12.26
N LYS A 136 10.35 -14.22 13.13
CA LYS A 136 10.40 -15.69 13.03
C LYS A 136 9.04 -16.32 13.30
N SER A 137 8.28 -15.81 14.26
CA SER A 137 6.91 -16.28 14.50
C SER A 137 5.94 -15.85 13.39
N ILE A 138 6.16 -14.68 12.82
CA ILE A 138 5.43 -14.16 11.65
C ILE A 138 5.92 -14.82 10.34
N SER A 139 7.09 -15.48 10.36
CA SER A 139 7.66 -16.10 9.15
C SER A 139 6.76 -17.17 8.50
N LYS A 140 5.79 -17.66 9.24
CA LYS A 140 4.78 -18.61 8.76
C LYS A 140 3.57 -17.92 8.10
N LEU A 141 3.45 -16.60 8.22
CA LEU A 141 2.37 -15.88 7.60
C LEU A 141 2.65 -15.66 6.13
N ASP A 142 1.67 -15.93 5.30
CA ASP A 142 1.76 -15.77 3.86
C ASP A 142 1.60 -14.32 3.40
N PHE A 143 1.10 -13.46 4.27
CA PHE A 143 0.90 -12.04 3.99
C PHE A 143 1.45 -11.22 5.16
N ARG A 144 2.58 -10.59 4.94
CA ARG A 144 3.24 -9.74 5.95
C ARG A 144 3.13 -8.30 5.52
N TYR A 145 2.74 -7.46 6.44
CA TYR A 145 2.62 -6.03 6.15
C TYR A 145 3.27 -5.16 7.21
N ASN A 146 3.64 -3.97 6.79
CA ASN A 146 4.11 -2.90 7.64
C ASN A 146 3.50 -1.59 7.16
N LEU A 147 3.15 -0.73 8.09
CA LEU A 147 2.51 0.55 7.82
C LEU A 147 3.34 1.70 8.38
N HIS A 148 3.68 2.64 7.53
CA HIS A 148 4.24 3.93 7.94
C HIS A 148 3.20 5.03 7.71
N GLY A 149 2.76 5.64 8.80
CA GLY A 149 1.83 6.76 8.78
C GLY A 149 2.53 8.11 8.77
N SER A 150 1.72 9.15 8.70
CA SER A 150 2.15 10.50 9.00
C SER A 150 2.55 10.60 10.48
N ASP A 151 3.23 11.67 10.87
CA ASP A 151 3.61 11.94 12.27
C ASP A 151 2.39 12.17 13.20
N ASN A 152 1.19 11.93 12.70
CA ASN A 152 -0.03 11.96 13.47
C ASN A 152 -0.10 10.70 14.36
N LYS A 153 0.22 10.87 15.62
CA LYS A 153 0.19 9.80 16.63
C LYS A 153 -1.18 9.13 16.74
N ASP A 154 -2.25 9.88 16.49
CA ASP A 154 -3.62 9.38 16.61
C ASP A 154 -3.94 8.39 15.49
N LEU A 155 -3.43 8.62 14.29
CA LEU A 155 -3.59 7.70 13.17
C LEU A 155 -2.82 6.39 13.41
N ASN A 156 -1.60 6.50 13.91
CA ASN A 156 -0.76 5.33 14.16
C ASN A 156 -1.34 4.46 15.29
N SER A 157 -1.89 5.07 16.35
CA SER A 157 -2.51 4.33 17.44
C SER A 157 -3.84 3.66 17.05
N ALA A 158 -4.57 4.20 16.10
CA ALA A 158 -5.81 3.61 15.60
C ALA A 158 -5.57 2.36 14.74
N LEU A 159 -4.34 2.12 14.30
CA LEU A 159 -3.96 1.03 13.39
C LEU A 159 -3.18 -0.09 14.10
N GLU A 160 -2.81 0.11 15.34
CA GLU A 160 -2.27 -0.92 16.22
C GLU A 160 -3.40 -1.76 16.82
#